data_a52b0731a1c770c26aa4b2a0129cb67c
#
_entry.id   a52b0731a1c770c26aa4b2a0129cb67c
#
_cell.length_a   1.000
_cell.length_b   1.000
_cell.length_c   1.000
_cell.angle_alpha   90.00
_cell.angle_beta   90.00
_cell.angle_gamma   90.00
#
_symmetry.space_group_name_H-M   'P 1'
#
loop_
_entity.id
_entity.type
_entity.pdbx_description
1 polymer ?
#
loop_
_entity_poly.entity_id
_entity_poly.type
_entity_poly.pdbx_seq_one_letter_code
_entity_poly.pdbx_strand_id
1 'polypeptide(L)'
;MKIMQNNLPVPTLGVSGVVFNNQKQILLIQRNQPPAMGLWSIPGGKLEPGESLVEACQREIKEETGLDTEVKNIVAVVERRVEGFHYVIIDFLALLVDKGNSQPIAQSDVSEARWVSLEQLNDYDLVEGLAEIILRTYNVYNGGHIAGLYDVDATGSDYILPSVNFA
;
A
#
# COMPACT_ATOMS: atom_id res chain seq x y z
N MET A 1 41.05 -14.95 2.40
CA MET A 1 40.41 -13.90 1.58
C MET A 1 39.08 -13.54 2.23
N LYS A 2 39.02 -12.44 2.97
CA LYS A 2 37.74 -11.95 3.51
C LYS A 2 36.92 -11.41 2.33
N ILE A 3 35.88 -12.12 1.96
CA ILE A 3 34.83 -11.59 1.10
C ILE A 3 34.31 -10.34 1.83
N MET A 4 34.53 -9.15 1.24
CA MET A 4 33.83 -7.96 1.71
C MET A 4 32.35 -8.26 1.58
N GLN A 5 31.69 -8.55 2.70
CA GLN A 5 30.24 -8.49 2.77
C GLN A 5 29.89 -7.05 2.43
N ASN A 6 29.43 -6.82 1.22
CA ASN A 6 28.82 -5.55 0.86
C ASN A 6 27.78 -5.27 1.95
N ASN A 7 27.85 -4.08 2.56
CA ASN A 7 26.86 -3.59 3.54
C ASN A 7 25.52 -3.35 2.84
N LEU A 8 24.90 -4.43 2.36
CA LEU A 8 23.56 -4.36 1.81
C LEU A 8 22.57 -4.21 2.96
N PRO A 9 21.51 -3.40 2.78
CA PRO A 9 20.51 -3.25 3.81
C PRO A 9 19.79 -4.57 4.07
N VAL A 10 19.51 -4.84 5.34
CA VAL A 10 18.69 -5.99 5.74
C VAL A 10 17.25 -5.74 5.28
N PRO A 11 16.60 -6.73 4.63
CA PRO A 11 15.21 -6.59 4.25
C PRO A 11 14.31 -6.29 5.45
N THR A 12 13.47 -5.27 5.30
CA THR A 12 12.48 -4.86 6.31
C THR A 12 11.09 -5.19 5.80
N LEU A 13 10.27 -5.78 6.65
CA LEU A 13 8.89 -6.07 6.33
C LEU A 13 8.02 -4.86 6.58
N GLY A 14 7.28 -4.46 5.55
CA GLY A 14 6.27 -3.41 5.59
C GLY A 14 4.87 -3.95 5.30
N VAL A 15 3.88 -3.22 5.74
CA VAL A 15 2.46 -3.48 5.45
C VAL A 15 1.79 -2.20 5.01
N SER A 16 0.83 -2.29 4.10
CA SER A 16 0.06 -1.15 3.61
C SER A 16 -1.39 -1.53 3.37
N GLY A 17 -2.27 -0.55 3.37
CA GLY A 17 -3.69 -0.76 3.12
C GLY A 17 -4.21 0.01 1.91
N VAL A 18 -4.85 -0.70 0.98
CA VAL A 18 -5.64 -0.12 -0.10
C VAL A 18 -7.05 0.05 0.43
N VAL A 19 -7.47 1.29 0.66
CA VAL A 19 -8.76 1.63 1.28
C VAL A 19 -9.59 2.45 0.33
N PHE A 20 -10.82 2.01 0.06
CA PHE A 20 -11.81 2.77 -0.71
C PHE A 20 -12.94 3.25 0.19
N ASN A 21 -13.48 4.42 -0.10
CA ASN A 21 -14.69 4.92 0.54
C ASN A 21 -15.96 4.56 -0.25
N ASN A 22 -17.12 4.94 0.28
CA ASN A 22 -18.40 4.68 -0.37
C ASN A 22 -18.59 5.39 -1.72
N GLN A 23 -17.78 6.41 -2.00
CA GLN A 23 -17.75 7.13 -3.27
C GLN A 23 -16.73 6.52 -4.25
N LYS A 24 -16.17 5.36 -3.92
CA LYS A 24 -15.19 4.64 -4.73
C LYS A 24 -13.89 5.42 -4.95
N GLN A 25 -13.54 6.26 -3.99
CA GLN A 25 -12.26 6.97 -3.98
C GLN A 25 -11.24 6.18 -3.18
N ILE A 26 -9.99 6.27 -3.60
CA ILE A 26 -8.83 5.67 -2.91
C ILE A 26 -8.26 6.61 -1.86
N LEU A 27 -7.86 6.05 -0.72
CA LEU A 27 -7.11 6.78 0.29
C LEU A 27 -5.65 6.89 -0.10
N LEU A 28 -5.18 8.10 -0.32
CA LEU A 28 -3.77 8.38 -0.57
C LEU A 28 -3.19 9.25 0.55
N ILE A 29 -1.91 9.02 0.84
CA ILE A 29 -1.10 9.84 1.74
C ILE A 29 0.11 10.38 0.97
N GLN A 30 0.59 11.56 1.36
CA GLN A 30 1.86 12.06 0.85
C GLN A 30 2.96 11.78 1.89
N ARG A 31 4.00 11.12 1.43
CA ARG A 31 5.13 10.70 2.26
C ARG A 31 5.94 11.91 2.71
N ASN A 32 6.27 11.97 4.00
CA ASN A 32 7.11 13.02 4.59
C ASN A 32 8.47 12.48 5.08
N GLN A 33 8.80 11.23 4.76
CA GLN A 33 10.04 10.55 5.13
C GLN A 33 10.61 9.75 3.94
N PRO A 34 11.94 9.57 3.86
CA PRO A 34 12.54 8.60 2.94
C PRO A 34 12.11 7.15 3.27
N PRO A 35 12.09 6.26 2.27
CA PRO A 35 12.31 6.52 0.84
C PRO A 35 11.11 7.20 0.19
N ALA A 36 11.32 7.75 -1.00
CA ALA A 36 10.26 8.37 -1.82
C ALA A 36 9.54 9.54 -1.12
N MET A 37 10.27 10.36 -0.37
CA MET A 37 9.73 11.55 0.28
C MET A 37 9.08 12.48 -0.75
N GLY A 38 7.87 12.98 -0.45
CA GLY A 38 7.09 13.84 -1.32
C GLY A 38 6.20 13.10 -2.32
N LEU A 39 6.41 11.81 -2.57
CA LEU A 39 5.54 11.02 -3.41
C LEU A 39 4.26 10.60 -2.66
N TRP A 40 3.23 10.32 -3.44
CA TRP A 40 1.97 9.81 -2.92
C TRP A 40 1.96 8.28 -2.88
N SER A 41 1.39 7.75 -1.83
CA SER A 41 1.29 6.31 -1.57
C SER A 41 -0.02 5.98 -0.86
N ILE A 42 -0.24 4.69 -0.65
CA ILE A 42 -1.25 4.22 0.30
C ILE A 42 -0.67 4.22 1.72
N PRO A 43 -1.50 4.35 2.78
CA PRO A 43 -1.00 4.34 4.14
C PRO A 43 -0.38 2.98 4.50
N GLY A 44 0.69 3.02 5.27
CA GLY A 44 1.41 1.83 5.70
C GLY A 44 2.71 2.16 6.41
N GLY A 45 3.38 1.12 6.87
CA GLY A 45 4.65 1.25 7.58
C GLY A 45 5.24 -0.09 7.97
N LYS A 46 6.19 -0.08 8.89
CA LYS A 46 6.92 -1.27 9.31
C LYS A 46 6.10 -2.15 10.24
N LEU A 47 6.24 -3.47 10.07
CA LEU A 47 5.80 -4.44 11.06
C LEU A 47 6.64 -4.28 12.33
N GLU A 48 5.98 -4.17 13.48
CA GLU A 48 6.63 -4.11 14.77
C GLU A 48 6.65 -5.49 15.45
N PRO A 49 7.64 -5.75 16.34
CA PRO A 49 7.71 -7.01 17.06
C PRO A 49 6.41 -7.31 17.85
N GLY A 50 5.89 -8.51 17.70
CA GLY A 50 4.70 -8.96 18.40
C GLY A 50 3.37 -8.66 17.72
N GLU A 51 3.37 -7.86 16.65
CA GLU A 51 2.17 -7.60 15.84
C GLU A 51 1.94 -8.69 14.80
N SER A 52 0.69 -8.99 14.50
CA SER A 52 0.31 -9.63 13.25
C SER A 52 0.37 -8.64 12.09
N LEU A 53 0.40 -9.13 10.85
CA LEU A 53 0.34 -8.28 9.66
C LEU A 53 -0.93 -7.42 9.64
N VAL A 54 -2.05 -7.99 10.06
CA VAL A 54 -3.34 -7.28 10.12
C VAL A 54 -3.31 -6.17 11.17
N GLU A 55 -2.81 -6.44 12.36
CA GLU A 55 -2.68 -5.44 13.43
C GLU A 55 -1.77 -4.28 13.00
N ALA A 56 -0.64 -4.59 12.37
CA ALA A 56 0.28 -3.56 11.85
C ALA A 56 -0.39 -2.69 10.79
N CYS A 57 -1.12 -3.29 9.84
CA CYS A 57 -1.83 -2.55 8.81
C CYS A 57 -2.90 -1.62 9.40
N GLN A 58 -3.71 -2.11 10.33
CA GLN A 58 -4.73 -1.29 11.01
C GLN A 58 -4.10 -0.15 11.80
N ARG A 59 -3.02 -0.43 12.52
CA ARG A 59 -2.30 0.59 13.31
C ARG A 59 -1.73 1.69 12.42
N GLU A 60 -1.06 1.34 11.34
CA GLU A 60 -0.46 2.32 10.43
C GLU A 60 -1.52 3.20 9.75
N ILE A 61 -2.62 2.62 9.27
CA ILE A 61 -3.72 3.41 8.70
C ILE A 61 -4.27 4.38 9.74
N LYS A 62 -4.47 3.92 10.98
CA LYS A 62 -4.96 4.76 12.08
C LYS A 62 -4.00 5.88 12.43
N GLU A 63 -2.71 5.58 12.57
CA GLU A 63 -1.68 6.55 12.91
C GLU A 63 -1.50 7.63 11.85
N GLU A 64 -1.55 7.26 10.58
CA GLU A 64 -1.31 8.19 9.47
C GLU A 64 -2.54 8.99 9.04
N THR A 65 -3.76 8.46 9.24
CA THR A 65 -4.98 9.05 8.68
C THR A 65 -6.14 9.23 9.67
N GLY A 66 -6.03 8.67 10.87
CA GLY A 66 -7.09 8.69 11.87
C GLY A 66 -8.26 7.73 11.61
N LEU A 67 -8.24 6.98 10.50
CA LEU A 67 -9.34 6.11 10.10
C LEU A 67 -9.23 4.72 10.72
N ASP A 68 -10.38 4.17 11.12
CA ASP A 68 -10.51 2.78 11.58
C ASP A 68 -10.91 1.89 10.42
N THR A 69 -10.19 0.77 10.27
CA THR A 69 -10.36 -0.14 9.14
C THR A 69 -10.45 -1.59 9.58
N GLU A 70 -11.12 -2.39 8.76
CA GLU A 70 -11.12 -3.85 8.82
C GLU A 70 -10.28 -4.37 7.66
N VAL A 71 -9.17 -5.04 7.97
CA VAL A 71 -8.25 -5.58 6.98
C VAL A 71 -8.80 -6.89 6.42
N LYS A 72 -8.79 -7.02 5.09
CA LYS A 72 -9.30 -8.17 4.35
C LYS A 72 -8.18 -8.97 3.70
N ASN A 73 -8.15 -9.04 2.41
CA ASN A 73 -7.25 -9.91 1.64
C ASN A 73 -5.92 -9.25 1.34
N ILE A 74 -4.86 -10.05 1.22
CA ILE A 74 -3.62 -9.62 0.59
C ILE A 74 -3.89 -9.41 -0.90
N VAL A 75 -3.48 -8.26 -1.41
CA VAL A 75 -3.69 -7.88 -2.82
C VAL A 75 -2.38 -7.67 -3.57
N ALA A 76 -1.27 -7.52 -2.86
CA ALA A 76 0.07 -7.47 -3.44
C ALA A 76 1.13 -7.85 -2.42
N VAL A 77 2.22 -8.41 -2.91
CA VAL A 77 3.50 -8.54 -2.21
C VAL A 77 4.56 -7.99 -3.14
N VAL A 78 5.19 -6.91 -2.75
CA VAL A 78 6.16 -6.21 -3.59
C VAL A 78 7.48 -6.02 -2.88
N GLU A 79 8.56 -6.09 -3.63
CA GLU A 79 9.91 -5.85 -3.13
C GLU A 79 10.43 -4.53 -3.70
N ARG A 80 10.98 -3.68 -2.83
CA ARG A 80 11.56 -2.39 -3.23
C ARG A 80 12.95 -2.23 -2.66
N ARG A 81 13.90 -1.97 -3.56
CA ARG A 81 15.27 -1.58 -3.24
C ARG A 81 15.50 -0.19 -3.77
N VAL A 82 15.38 0.79 -2.90
CA VAL A 82 15.41 2.21 -3.29
C VAL A 82 16.06 3.04 -2.19
N GLU A 83 16.90 3.99 -2.59
CA GLU A 83 17.55 4.94 -1.68
C GLU A 83 18.25 4.28 -0.47
N GLY A 84 18.88 3.11 -0.67
CA GLY A 84 19.55 2.35 0.39
C GLY A 84 18.63 1.55 1.31
N PHE A 85 17.34 1.53 1.03
CA PHE A 85 16.35 0.69 1.73
C PHE A 85 16.08 -0.59 0.95
N HIS A 86 15.75 -1.65 1.68
CA HIS A 86 15.26 -2.89 1.11
C HIS A 86 13.98 -3.28 1.86
N TYR A 87 12.83 -3.13 1.20
CA TYR A 87 11.52 -3.47 1.77
C TYR A 87 10.88 -4.64 1.05
N VAL A 88 10.25 -5.52 1.84
CA VAL A 88 9.23 -6.45 1.36
C VAL A 88 7.91 -5.95 1.92
N ILE A 89 6.99 -5.53 1.06
CA ILE A 89 5.74 -4.86 1.44
C ILE A 89 4.57 -5.77 1.11
N ILE A 90 3.70 -5.97 2.09
CA ILE A 90 2.45 -6.71 1.94
C ILE A 90 1.31 -5.70 1.93
N ASP A 91 0.63 -5.59 0.79
CA ASP A 91 -0.52 -4.71 0.62
C ASP A 91 -1.82 -5.48 0.83
N PHE A 92 -2.71 -4.90 1.62
CA PHE A 92 -4.04 -5.45 1.91
C PHE A 92 -5.14 -4.57 1.35
N LEU A 93 -6.24 -5.19 0.94
CA LEU A 93 -7.52 -4.50 0.87
C LEU A 93 -8.03 -4.29 2.28
N ALA A 94 -8.40 -3.06 2.63
CA ALA A 94 -9.02 -2.73 3.91
C ALA A 94 -10.30 -1.93 3.70
N LEU A 95 -11.29 -2.17 4.54
CA LEU A 95 -12.59 -1.50 4.51
C LEU A 95 -12.72 -0.54 5.68
N LEU A 96 -13.40 0.59 5.47
CA LEU A 96 -13.74 1.49 6.58
C LEU A 96 -14.73 0.81 7.52
N VAL A 97 -14.45 0.89 8.83
CA VAL A 97 -15.39 0.45 9.87
C VAL A 97 -16.59 1.39 9.90
N ASP A 98 -16.35 2.69 9.87
CA ASP A 98 -17.40 3.70 9.74
C ASP A 98 -17.74 3.89 8.25
N LYS A 99 -18.93 3.46 7.86
CA LYS A 99 -19.45 3.62 6.51
C LYS A 99 -19.95 5.04 6.20
N GLY A 100 -19.76 6.00 7.12
CA GLY A 100 -20.09 7.40 6.93
C GLY A 100 -19.05 8.15 6.08
N ASN A 101 -19.12 9.48 6.13
CA ASN A 101 -18.24 10.37 5.40
C ASN A 101 -16.97 10.72 6.19
N SER A 102 -16.30 9.72 6.78
CA SER A 102 -15.07 9.95 7.50
C SER A 102 -14.00 10.54 6.59
N GLN A 103 -13.45 11.68 7.00
CA GLN A 103 -12.36 12.33 6.28
C GLN A 103 -11.03 11.95 6.91
N PRO A 104 -10.02 11.63 6.11
CA PRO A 104 -8.68 11.40 6.64
C PRO A 104 -8.07 12.71 7.16
N ILE A 105 -7.30 12.60 8.22
CA ILE A 105 -6.53 13.69 8.80
C ILE A 105 -5.07 13.25 8.83
N ALA A 106 -4.22 13.95 8.09
CA ALA A 106 -2.79 13.64 8.05
C ALA A 106 -2.18 13.73 9.45
N GLN A 107 -1.51 12.66 9.86
CA GLN A 107 -0.87 12.51 11.17
C GLN A 107 0.45 11.76 10.99
N SER A 108 1.29 11.73 12.06
CA SER A 108 2.56 11.02 12.03
C SER A 108 3.47 11.47 10.88
N ASP A 109 3.98 10.54 10.10
CA ASP A 109 5.00 10.75 9.07
C ASP A 109 4.42 11.10 7.70
N VAL A 110 3.20 11.62 7.63
CA VAL A 110 2.59 12.03 6.37
C VAL A 110 2.26 13.52 6.37
N SER A 111 2.50 14.17 5.25
CA SER A 111 2.21 15.60 5.10
C SER A 111 0.78 15.88 4.68
N GLU A 112 0.16 14.97 3.95
CA GLU A 112 -1.23 15.05 3.50
C GLU A 112 -1.90 13.67 3.47
N ALA A 113 -3.23 13.65 3.63
CA ALA A 113 -4.07 12.47 3.44
C ALA A 113 -5.36 12.89 2.74
N ARG A 114 -5.74 12.15 1.69
CA ARG A 114 -6.88 12.52 0.83
C ARG A 114 -7.63 11.31 0.30
N TRP A 115 -8.93 11.51 0.08
CA TRP A 115 -9.71 10.70 -0.83
C TRP A 115 -9.53 11.20 -2.25
N VAL A 116 -9.15 10.32 -3.16
CA VAL A 116 -8.85 10.65 -4.57
C VAL A 116 -9.67 9.75 -5.48
N SER A 117 -10.33 10.34 -6.47
CA SER A 117 -11.04 9.54 -7.48
C SER A 117 -10.06 8.80 -8.38
N LEU A 118 -10.43 7.62 -8.86
CA LEU A 118 -9.54 6.80 -9.68
C LEU A 118 -9.16 7.47 -10.99
N GLU A 119 -10.03 8.31 -11.54
CA GLU A 119 -9.76 9.08 -12.75
C GLU A 119 -8.67 10.13 -12.55
N GLN A 120 -8.44 10.56 -11.32
CA GLN A 120 -7.44 11.57 -10.95
C GLN A 120 -6.09 10.97 -10.55
N LEU A 121 -5.93 9.64 -10.56
CA LEU A 121 -4.67 9.01 -10.15
C LEU A 121 -3.46 9.54 -10.92
N ASN A 122 -3.62 9.85 -12.21
CA ASN A 122 -2.55 10.39 -13.04
C ASN A 122 -2.13 11.82 -12.67
N ASP A 123 -2.91 12.54 -11.88
CA ASP A 123 -2.58 13.87 -11.39
C ASP A 123 -1.65 13.84 -10.16
N TYR A 124 -1.42 12.65 -9.62
CA TYR A 124 -0.59 12.42 -8.44
C TYR A 124 0.72 11.73 -8.82
N ASP A 125 1.80 12.21 -8.23
CA ASP A 125 3.11 11.59 -8.36
C ASP A 125 3.20 10.38 -7.41
N LEU A 126 2.72 9.23 -7.89
CA LEU A 126 2.62 8.01 -7.10
C LEU A 126 3.97 7.28 -7.03
N VAL A 127 4.17 6.55 -5.92
CA VAL A 127 5.27 5.59 -5.85
C VAL A 127 5.15 4.53 -6.95
N GLU A 128 6.29 3.99 -7.38
CA GLU A 128 6.37 3.04 -8.50
C GLU A 128 5.42 1.85 -8.34
N GLY A 129 4.67 1.55 -9.40
CA GLY A 129 3.78 0.39 -9.49
C GLY A 129 2.46 0.51 -8.72
N LEU A 130 2.24 1.57 -7.96
CA LEU A 130 1.08 1.68 -7.09
C LEU A 130 -0.24 1.84 -7.86
N ALA A 131 -0.24 2.60 -8.95
CA ALA A 131 -1.46 2.81 -9.74
C ALA A 131 -2.08 1.48 -10.20
N GLU A 132 -1.25 0.58 -10.68
CA GLU A 132 -1.68 -0.74 -11.13
C GLU A 132 -2.26 -1.59 -9.98
N ILE A 133 -1.62 -1.57 -8.82
CA ILE A 133 -2.10 -2.27 -7.62
C ILE A 133 -3.48 -1.72 -7.22
N ILE A 134 -3.64 -0.41 -7.19
CA ILE A 134 -4.92 0.23 -6.83
C ILE A 134 -6.03 -0.19 -7.79
N LEU A 135 -5.80 -0.11 -9.10
CA LEU A 135 -6.81 -0.43 -10.11
C LEU A 135 -7.23 -1.90 -10.06
N ARG A 136 -6.29 -2.81 -9.89
CA ARG A 136 -6.58 -4.25 -9.76
C ARG A 136 -7.30 -4.57 -8.45
N THR A 137 -6.93 -3.91 -7.35
CA THR A 137 -7.62 -4.04 -6.06
C THR A 137 -9.03 -3.49 -6.11
N TYR A 138 -9.24 -2.38 -6.82
CA TYR A 138 -10.57 -1.81 -7.01
C TYR A 138 -11.56 -2.79 -7.66
N ASN A 139 -11.10 -3.59 -8.61
CA ASN A 139 -11.92 -4.63 -9.20
C ASN A 139 -12.40 -5.66 -8.16
N VAL A 140 -11.51 -6.08 -7.27
CA VAL A 140 -11.86 -6.99 -6.16
C VAL A 140 -12.86 -6.32 -5.21
N TYR A 141 -12.60 -5.06 -4.83
CA TYR A 141 -13.49 -4.28 -3.98
C TYR A 141 -14.89 -4.13 -4.57
N ASN A 142 -14.98 -3.99 -5.89
CA ASN A 142 -16.24 -3.84 -6.62
C ASN A 142 -16.92 -5.17 -6.98
N GLY A 143 -16.57 -6.26 -6.31
CA GLY A 143 -17.22 -7.58 -6.42
C GLY A 143 -16.54 -8.57 -7.36
N GLY A 144 -15.34 -8.27 -7.85
CA GLY A 144 -14.54 -9.19 -8.63
C GLY A 144 -13.98 -10.36 -7.80
N HIS A 145 -13.62 -11.44 -8.48
CA HIS A 145 -12.99 -12.58 -7.85
C HIS A 145 -11.53 -12.28 -7.47
N ILE A 146 -11.13 -12.76 -6.29
CA ILE A 146 -9.73 -12.86 -5.92
C ILE A 146 -9.17 -14.13 -6.57
N ALA A 147 -8.37 -13.96 -7.62
CA ALA A 147 -7.42 -14.97 -8.06
C ALA A 147 -6.14 -14.84 -7.21
N GLY A 148 -5.29 -15.84 -7.22
CA GLY A 148 -3.99 -15.73 -6.55
C GLY A 148 -3.13 -14.59 -7.11
N LEU A 149 -2.09 -14.24 -6.39
CA LEU A 149 -1.09 -13.29 -6.85
C LEU A 149 -0.13 -13.98 -7.83
N TYR A 150 0.40 -13.24 -8.79
CA TYR A 150 1.39 -13.75 -9.74
C TYR A 150 2.48 -12.71 -10.03
N ASP A 151 3.65 -13.19 -10.42
CA ASP A 151 4.80 -12.38 -10.79
C ASP A 151 4.58 -11.80 -12.19
N VAL A 152 4.16 -10.53 -12.26
CA VAL A 152 3.73 -9.89 -13.51
C VAL A 152 4.84 -9.69 -14.52
N ASP A 153 6.06 -9.45 -14.05
CA ASP A 153 7.21 -9.10 -14.87
C ASP A 153 8.26 -10.22 -14.93
N ALA A 154 7.98 -11.37 -14.32
CA ALA A 154 8.92 -12.49 -14.18
C ALA A 154 10.27 -12.09 -13.56
N THR A 155 10.24 -11.15 -12.64
CA THR A 155 11.41 -10.62 -11.92
C THR A 155 11.63 -11.25 -10.55
N GLY A 156 10.61 -11.96 -10.03
CA GLY A 156 10.62 -12.51 -8.67
C GLY A 156 10.44 -11.46 -7.58
N SER A 157 9.98 -10.27 -7.94
CA SER A 157 9.88 -9.13 -7.01
C SER A 157 8.47 -8.64 -6.74
N ASP A 158 7.59 -8.67 -7.74
CA ASP A 158 6.26 -8.08 -7.64
C ASP A 158 5.17 -9.10 -7.93
N TYR A 159 4.46 -9.49 -6.87
CA TYR A 159 3.33 -10.41 -6.94
C TYR A 159 2.04 -9.63 -6.72
N ILE A 160 1.23 -9.48 -7.76
CA ILE A 160 -0.01 -8.69 -7.72
C ILE A 160 -1.19 -9.48 -8.30
N LEU A 161 -2.39 -8.96 -8.10
CA LEU A 161 -3.60 -9.52 -8.68
C LEU A 161 -3.54 -9.52 -10.21
N PRO A 162 -4.20 -10.48 -10.88
CA PRO A 162 -4.27 -10.49 -12.34
C PRO A 162 -4.98 -9.22 -12.87
N SER A 163 -4.61 -8.84 -14.08
CA SER A 163 -5.33 -7.78 -14.80
C SER A 163 -6.75 -8.24 -15.13
N VAL A 164 -7.67 -7.31 -15.09
CA VAL A 164 -9.04 -7.56 -15.57
C VAL A 164 -9.10 -7.21 -17.03
N ASN A 165 -9.41 -8.19 -17.85
CA ASN A 165 -9.82 -7.91 -19.22
C ASN A 165 -11.24 -7.36 -19.16
N PHE A 166 -11.37 -6.05 -19.29
CA PHE A 166 -12.65 -5.44 -19.61
C PHE A 166 -12.98 -5.85 -21.05
N ALA A 167 -13.78 -6.87 -21.16
CA ALA A 167 -14.38 -7.20 -22.44
C ALA A 167 -15.51 -6.22 -22.75
#